data_26c60ff2b225d2eec6934d791bb8fd42
#
_entry.id   26c60ff2b225d2eec6934d791bb8fd42
#
_cell.length_a   1.000
_cell.length_b   1.000
_cell.length_c   1.000
_cell.angle_alpha   90.00
_cell.angle_beta   90.00
_cell.angle_gamma   90.00
#
_symmetry.space_group_name_H-M   'P 1'
#
loop_
_entity.id
_entity.type
_entity.pdbx_description
1 polymer ?
#
loop_
_entity_poly.entity_id
_entity_poly.type
_entity_poly.pdbx_seq_one_letter_code
_entity_poly.pdbx_strand_id
1 'polypeptide(L)'
;MSNTMLAVKRPEQTGLHHPGPWLATGDGFGFDSNVVLHIPDTYKRKGMKSIEVAMQIAALLRLWVDPRIRLTLISTGHPCEITTPDSGPRVHVANAMEIQPWYFQLCPATERDTTEDLLWIREHWENALELTQRSAAFSLGLEAIANAQLIHSPALGIVSVWAALESLFTGSTTELRFRVSAMIASYLKPLGPDRVAEQKRVLKLYDARSAAAHGAPKHTRDDLLASLELLRKVLIRMIHQNKVPTKEDLESLLFGAA
;
A
#
# COMPACT_ATOMS: atom_id res chain seq x y z
N MET A 1 -10.00 -17.76 -14.82
CA MET A 1 -9.88 -16.31 -14.63
C MET A 1 -10.64 -15.64 -15.76
N SER A 2 -11.70 -14.90 -15.46
CA SER A 2 -12.42 -14.11 -16.45
C SER A 2 -11.80 -12.74 -16.50
N ASN A 3 -11.14 -12.40 -17.59
CA ASN A 3 -10.71 -11.03 -17.81
C ASN A 3 -11.95 -10.23 -18.22
N THR A 4 -12.33 -9.27 -17.40
CA THR A 4 -13.41 -8.34 -17.72
C THR A 4 -12.77 -7.03 -18.16
N MET A 5 -12.87 -6.72 -19.44
CA MET A 5 -12.48 -5.42 -19.95
C MET A 5 -13.69 -4.51 -19.99
N LEU A 6 -13.57 -3.35 -19.35
CA LEU A 6 -14.55 -2.28 -19.42
C LEU A 6 -14.04 -1.22 -20.38
N ALA A 7 -14.50 -1.27 -21.61
CA ALA A 7 -14.14 -0.33 -22.68
C ALA A 7 -15.35 0.09 -23.48
N VAL A 8 -15.21 1.12 -24.29
CA VAL A 8 -16.28 1.58 -25.19
C VAL A 8 -16.71 0.48 -26.12
N LYS A 9 -17.99 0.17 -26.12
CA LYS A 9 -18.55 -0.89 -26.90
C LYS A 9 -19.17 -0.42 -28.22
N ARG A 10 -18.91 -1.19 -29.26
CA ARG A 10 -19.91 -1.40 -30.31
C ARG A 10 -20.12 -2.90 -30.51
N PRO A 11 -21.36 -3.42 -30.45
CA PRO A 11 -21.62 -4.86 -30.60
C PRO A 11 -21.11 -5.45 -31.89
N GLU A 12 -21.01 -4.61 -32.91
CA GLU A 12 -20.68 -5.01 -34.29
C GLU A 12 -19.16 -5.00 -34.57
N GLN A 13 -18.33 -4.52 -33.66
CA GLN A 13 -16.89 -4.45 -33.83
C GLN A 13 -16.19 -5.32 -32.80
N THR A 14 -16.11 -6.60 -33.07
CA THR A 14 -15.17 -7.49 -32.37
C THR A 14 -13.83 -7.39 -33.09
N GLY A 15 -12.88 -6.68 -32.49
CA GLY A 15 -11.50 -6.69 -32.95
C GLY A 15 -10.85 -8.07 -32.74
N LEU A 16 -9.92 -8.41 -33.59
CA LEU A 16 -9.18 -9.70 -33.59
C LEU A 16 -8.45 -10.04 -32.29
N HIS A 17 -8.30 -9.07 -31.39
CA HIS A 17 -7.49 -9.21 -30.17
C HIS A 17 -8.30 -9.16 -28.86
N HIS A 18 -9.60 -8.91 -28.94
CA HIS A 18 -10.40 -8.75 -27.74
C HIS A 18 -11.75 -9.44 -27.89
N PRO A 19 -12.05 -10.45 -27.08
CA PRO A 19 -13.39 -11.02 -27.03
C PRO A 19 -14.34 -9.96 -26.46
N GLY A 20 -15.11 -9.28 -27.35
CA GLY A 20 -16.12 -8.30 -26.92
C GLY A 20 -17.27 -8.96 -26.20
N PRO A 21 -18.24 -8.22 -25.65
CA PRO A 21 -18.54 -6.81 -25.87
C PRO A 21 -17.85 -5.87 -24.87
N TRP A 22 -17.56 -4.66 -25.33
CA TRP A 22 -16.92 -3.60 -24.56
C TRP A 22 -17.95 -2.56 -24.13
N LEU A 23 -17.96 -2.14 -22.87
CA LEU A 23 -18.74 -1.01 -22.40
C LEU A 23 -17.79 0.10 -21.93
N ALA A 24 -18.11 1.33 -22.30
CA ALA A 24 -17.41 2.47 -21.75
C ALA A 24 -17.74 2.62 -20.27
N THR A 25 -16.71 2.83 -19.47
CA THR A 25 -16.89 3.52 -18.20
C THR A 25 -17.32 4.96 -18.48
N GLY A 26 -17.97 5.62 -17.52
CA GLY A 26 -18.43 7.00 -17.70
C GLY A 26 -17.35 7.97 -18.20
N ASP A 27 -16.06 7.65 -17.95
CA ASP A 27 -14.90 8.44 -18.34
C ASP A 27 -14.25 8.01 -19.67
N GLY A 28 -14.80 7.01 -20.36
CA GLY A 28 -14.32 6.57 -21.67
C GLY A 28 -13.05 5.72 -21.67
N PHE A 29 -12.60 5.25 -20.51
CA PHE A 29 -11.42 4.38 -20.38
C PHE A 29 -11.79 2.90 -20.38
N GLY A 30 -10.91 2.08 -20.97
CA GLY A 30 -10.96 0.62 -20.88
C GLY A 30 -10.03 0.10 -19.78
N PHE A 31 -10.47 -0.91 -19.06
CA PHE A 31 -9.68 -1.55 -18.00
C PHE A 31 -9.71 -3.05 -18.14
N ASP A 32 -8.55 -3.68 -17.99
CA ASP A 32 -8.45 -5.12 -17.77
C ASP A 32 -8.54 -5.36 -16.24
N SER A 33 -9.50 -6.19 -15.84
CA SER A 33 -9.66 -6.60 -14.45
C SER A 33 -9.55 -8.11 -14.32
N ASN A 34 -8.56 -8.58 -13.58
CA ASN A 34 -8.28 -10.00 -13.38
C ASN A 34 -8.90 -10.53 -12.10
N VAL A 35 -9.16 -9.66 -11.13
CA VAL A 35 -9.68 -10.00 -9.81
C VAL A 35 -10.74 -8.98 -9.41
N VAL A 36 -11.80 -9.45 -8.79
CA VAL A 36 -12.86 -8.62 -8.22
C VAL A 36 -12.86 -8.80 -6.71
N LEU A 37 -12.70 -7.68 -5.98
CA LEU A 37 -12.95 -7.63 -4.55
C LEU A 37 -14.39 -7.19 -4.32
N HIS A 38 -15.20 -8.08 -3.78
CA HIS A 38 -16.58 -7.77 -3.42
C HIS A 38 -16.69 -7.45 -1.93
N ILE A 39 -17.19 -6.26 -1.62
CA ILE A 39 -17.54 -5.85 -0.25
C ILE A 39 -19.06 -5.89 -0.15
N PRO A 40 -19.64 -6.82 0.63
CA PRO A 40 -21.10 -6.92 0.76
C PRO A 40 -21.70 -5.64 1.34
N ASP A 41 -22.88 -5.24 0.88
CA ASP A 41 -23.62 -4.10 1.43
C ASP A 41 -23.97 -4.25 2.91
N THR A 42 -24.03 -5.50 3.38
CA THR A 42 -24.21 -5.85 4.79
C THR A 42 -22.99 -5.55 5.64
N TYR A 43 -21.78 -5.47 5.04
CA TYR A 43 -20.56 -5.14 5.77
C TYR A 43 -20.57 -3.66 6.10
N LYS A 44 -20.60 -3.35 7.38
CA LYS A 44 -20.54 -1.98 7.89
C LYS A 44 -19.42 -1.87 8.92
N ARG A 45 -18.51 -0.95 8.68
CA ARG A 45 -17.48 -0.59 9.65
C ARG A 45 -17.70 0.85 10.11
N LYS A 46 -17.84 1.03 11.43
CA LYS A 46 -18.06 2.37 12.00
C LYS A 46 -16.88 3.30 11.63
N GLY A 47 -17.22 4.46 11.10
CA GLY A 47 -16.21 5.47 10.72
C GLY A 47 -15.50 5.23 9.39
N MET A 48 -15.93 4.24 8.58
CA MET A 48 -15.38 4.00 7.24
C MET A 48 -16.48 3.76 6.22
N LYS A 49 -16.31 4.32 5.03
CA LYS A 49 -17.12 4.00 3.85
C LYS A 49 -16.58 2.74 3.18
N SER A 50 -17.44 2.03 2.43
CA SER A 50 -17.04 0.81 1.72
C SER A 50 -15.87 1.05 0.74
N ILE A 51 -15.81 2.22 0.11
CA ILE A 51 -14.68 2.61 -0.75
C ILE A 51 -13.36 2.72 0.03
N GLU A 52 -13.39 3.28 1.23
CA GLU A 52 -12.21 3.40 2.08
C GLU A 52 -11.72 2.01 2.53
N VAL A 53 -12.64 1.12 2.87
CA VAL A 53 -12.34 -0.28 3.17
C VAL A 53 -11.69 -0.97 1.96
N ALA A 54 -12.23 -0.78 0.75
CA ALA A 54 -11.66 -1.35 -0.47
C ALA A 54 -10.24 -0.84 -0.73
N MET A 55 -10.01 0.45 -0.56
CA MET A 55 -8.68 1.07 -0.73
C MET A 55 -7.67 0.53 0.29
N GLN A 56 -8.08 0.34 1.55
CA GLN A 56 -7.21 -0.21 2.58
C GLN A 56 -6.89 -1.68 2.33
N ILE A 57 -7.87 -2.48 1.89
CA ILE A 57 -7.61 -3.88 1.52
C ILE A 57 -6.68 -3.95 0.30
N ALA A 58 -6.85 -3.09 -0.70
CA ALA A 58 -5.94 -3.01 -1.84
C ALA A 58 -4.50 -2.64 -1.40
N ALA A 59 -4.36 -1.70 -0.47
CA ALA A 59 -3.07 -1.32 0.10
C ALA A 59 -2.43 -2.49 0.88
N LEU A 60 -3.22 -3.25 1.62
CA LEU A 60 -2.76 -4.44 2.34
C LEU A 60 -2.34 -5.57 1.39
N LEU A 61 -3.08 -5.77 0.31
CA LEU A 61 -2.71 -6.71 -0.76
C LEU A 61 -1.37 -6.32 -1.41
N ARG A 62 -1.13 -5.03 -1.64
CA ARG A 62 0.18 -4.53 -2.12
C ARG A 62 1.29 -4.70 -1.11
N LEU A 63 0.98 -4.50 0.16
CA LEU A 63 1.94 -4.65 1.24
C LEU A 63 2.43 -6.10 1.35
N TRP A 64 1.53 -7.07 1.23
CA TRP A 64 1.83 -8.47 1.54
C TRP A 64 1.90 -9.38 0.32
N VAL A 65 0.91 -9.34 -0.57
CA VAL A 65 0.78 -10.30 -1.68
C VAL A 65 1.65 -9.87 -2.87
N ASP A 66 1.29 -8.79 -3.52
CA ASP A 66 1.98 -8.32 -4.72
C ASP A 66 1.88 -6.78 -4.84
N PRO A 67 3.00 -6.08 -4.78
CA PRO A 67 3.02 -4.63 -4.93
C PRO A 67 2.51 -4.15 -6.31
N ARG A 68 2.38 -5.02 -7.30
CA ARG A 68 1.88 -4.71 -8.65
C ARG A 68 0.35 -4.66 -8.74
N ILE A 69 -0.37 -5.04 -7.69
CA ILE A 69 -1.84 -5.00 -7.67
C ILE A 69 -2.32 -3.55 -7.88
N ARG A 70 -3.24 -3.37 -8.83
CA ARG A 70 -3.89 -2.09 -9.13
C ARG A 70 -5.36 -2.13 -8.77
N LEU A 71 -5.84 -1.07 -8.17
CA LEU A 71 -7.27 -0.81 -8.01
C LEU A 71 -7.74 0.03 -9.21
N THR A 72 -8.11 -0.63 -10.29
CA THR A 72 -8.43 0.06 -11.56
C THR A 72 -9.82 0.64 -11.59
N LEU A 73 -10.78 -0.03 -10.96
CA LEU A 73 -12.19 0.34 -11.01
C LEU A 73 -12.87 0.06 -9.66
N ILE A 74 -13.71 0.98 -9.24
CA ILE A 74 -14.69 0.79 -8.16
C ILE A 74 -16.08 0.97 -8.73
N SER A 75 -17.00 0.05 -8.44
CA SER A 75 -18.37 0.11 -8.90
C SER A 75 -19.36 -0.30 -7.81
N THR A 76 -20.60 0.18 -7.92
CA THR A 76 -21.70 -0.19 -7.02
C THR A 76 -22.37 -1.51 -7.40
N GLY A 77 -22.02 -2.11 -8.54
CA GLY A 77 -22.51 -3.40 -9.01
C GLY A 77 -21.38 -4.30 -9.44
N HIS A 78 -21.69 -5.58 -9.63
CA HIS A 78 -20.71 -6.53 -10.14
C HIS A 78 -20.28 -6.13 -11.57
N PRO A 79 -18.98 -6.22 -11.95
CA PRO A 79 -18.52 -5.86 -13.29
C PRO A 79 -19.32 -6.52 -14.42
N CYS A 80 -19.79 -7.76 -14.25
CA CYS A 80 -20.64 -8.44 -15.23
C CYS A 80 -22.02 -7.79 -15.39
N GLU A 81 -22.57 -7.15 -14.36
CA GLU A 81 -23.87 -6.46 -14.42
C GLU A 81 -23.75 -5.12 -15.13
N ILE A 82 -22.57 -4.49 -15.06
CA ILE A 82 -22.27 -3.25 -15.77
C ILE A 82 -22.15 -3.51 -17.28
N THR A 83 -21.76 -4.73 -17.64
CA THR A 83 -21.51 -5.13 -19.05
C THR A 83 -22.71 -5.73 -19.78
N THR A 84 -23.84 -6.01 -19.09
CA THR A 84 -25.04 -6.58 -19.71
C THR A 84 -26.00 -5.48 -20.14
N PRO A 85 -26.35 -5.37 -21.46
CA PRO A 85 -27.20 -4.29 -21.99
C PRO A 85 -28.67 -4.35 -21.58
N ASP A 86 -29.14 -5.46 -21.06
CA ASP A 86 -30.59 -5.81 -21.01
C ASP A 86 -31.35 -5.51 -19.74
N SER A 87 -30.75 -4.87 -18.79
CA SER A 87 -31.44 -4.60 -17.52
C SER A 87 -31.67 -3.12 -17.25
N GLY A 88 -32.57 -2.46 -17.98
CA GLY A 88 -33.13 -1.16 -17.64
C GLY A 88 -32.18 -0.08 -17.09
N PRO A 89 -32.61 1.08 -16.67
CA PRO A 89 -31.74 2.14 -16.18
C PRO A 89 -31.23 1.82 -14.76
N ARG A 90 -30.37 0.82 -14.60
CA ARG A 90 -29.54 0.66 -13.41
C ARG A 90 -28.36 1.58 -13.57
N VAL A 91 -28.39 2.69 -12.88
CA VAL A 91 -27.24 3.60 -12.78
C VAL A 91 -26.20 2.93 -11.88
N HIS A 92 -25.40 2.04 -12.45
CA HIS A 92 -24.19 1.57 -11.77
C HIS A 92 -23.15 2.69 -11.89
N VAL A 93 -22.82 3.27 -10.75
CA VAL A 93 -21.72 4.24 -10.70
C VAL A 93 -20.41 3.44 -10.72
N ALA A 94 -19.65 3.60 -11.78
CA ALA A 94 -18.32 3.04 -11.92
C ALA A 94 -17.31 4.19 -12.00
N ASN A 95 -16.33 4.19 -11.10
CA ASN A 95 -15.28 5.18 -11.03
C ASN A 95 -13.92 4.54 -11.34
N ALA A 96 -13.24 5.11 -12.33
CA ALA A 96 -11.84 4.80 -12.56
C ALA A 96 -10.98 5.33 -11.42
N MET A 97 -10.02 4.54 -10.97
CA MET A 97 -9.18 4.88 -9.82
C MET A 97 -7.73 5.10 -10.24
N GLU A 98 -6.93 4.07 -10.29
CA GLU A 98 -5.49 4.18 -10.54
C GLU A 98 -5.16 4.06 -12.03
N ILE A 99 -5.60 5.04 -12.80
CA ILE A 99 -5.37 5.12 -14.26
C ILE A 99 -3.99 5.66 -14.62
N GLN A 100 -3.32 6.33 -13.68
CA GLN A 100 -2.00 6.90 -13.92
C GLN A 100 -0.94 5.82 -14.16
N PRO A 101 0.04 6.07 -15.05
CA PRO A 101 1.14 5.13 -15.24
C PRO A 101 1.99 5.03 -13.97
N TRP A 102 2.51 3.82 -13.73
CA TRP A 102 3.54 3.66 -12.72
C TRP A 102 4.89 4.13 -13.25
N TYR A 103 5.59 4.90 -12.47
CA TYR A 103 6.93 5.39 -12.83
C TYR A 103 8.01 4.35 -12.59
N PHE A 104 7.75 3.39 -11.70
CA PHE A 104 8.55 2.19 -11.51
C PHE A 104 7.65 1.06 -11.02
N GLN A 105 8.13 -0.15 -11.14
CA GLN A 105 7.40 -1.32 -10.67
C GLN A 105 8.20 -2.01 -9.56
N LEU A 106 7.55 -2.18 -8.42
CA LEU A 106 8.04 -3.07 -7.38
C LEU A 106 7.71 -4.50 -7.79
N CYS A 107 8.64 -5.41 -7.56
CA CYS A 107 8.40 -6.83 -7.77
C CYS A 107 8.34 -7.54 -6.42
N PRO A 108 7.56 -8.61 -6.27
CA PRO A 108 7.66 -9.47 -5.11
C PRO A 108 9.09 -10.06 -5.05
N ALA A 109 9.63 -10.18 -3.85
CA ALA A 109 11.01 -10.66 -3.65
C ALA A 109 11.21 -12.12 -4.08
N THR A 110 10.14 -12.91 -4.09
CA THR A 110 10.10 -14.32 -4.52
C THR A 110 8.73 -14.63 -5.09
N GLU A 111 8.65 -15.56 -6.04
CA GLU A 111 7.37 -16.19 -6.38
C GLU A 111 6.87 -16.94 -5.14
N ARG A 112 5.72 -16.54 -4.64
CA ARG A 112 5.06 -17.13 -3.47
C ARG A 112 3.82 -17.88 -3.91
N ASP A 113 3.39 -18.82 -3.07
CA ASP A 113 2.05 -19.38 -3.19
C ASP A 113 1.01 -18.31 -2.80
N THR A 114 0.29 -17.82 -3.78
CA THR A 114 -0.76 -16.81 -3.61
C THR A 114 -1.83 -17.25 -2.61
N THR A 115 -2.04 -18.55 -2.46
CA THR A 115 -3.02 -19.12 -1.53
C THR A 115 -2.63 -18.81 -0.09
N GLU A 116 -1.38 -19.06 0.29
CA GLU A 116 -0.86 -18.77 1.63
C GLU A 116 -0.90 -17.25 1.91
N ASP A 117 -0.53 -16.44 0.93
CA ASP A 117 -0.58 -14.98 1.05
C ASP A 117 -2.02 -14.47 1.25
N LEU A 118 -3.00 -15.04 0.56
CA LEU A 118 -4.42 -14.68 0.76
C LEU A 118 -4.96 -15.17 2.11
N LEU A 119 -4.48 -16.30 2.63
CA LEU A 119 -4.80 -16.73 3.99
C LEU A 119 -4.30 -15.73 5.02
N TRP A 120 -3.08 -15.24 4.85
CA TRP A 120 -2.55 -14.20 5.72
C TRP A 120 -3.40 -12.91 5.67
N ILE A 121 -3.82 -12.46 4.47
CA ILE A 121 -4.74 -11.32 4.33
C ILE A 121 -6.03 -11.57 5.09
N ARG A 122 -6.64 -12.75 4.93
CA ARG A 122 -7.88 -13.14 5.62
C ARG A 122 -7.75 -13.06 7.14
N GLU A 123 -6.60 -13.41 7.68
CA GLU A 123 -6.35 -13.42 9.12
C GLU A 123 -6.06 -12.02 9.69
N HIS A 124 -5.53 -11.10 8.87
CA HIS A 124 -4.95 -9.85 9.38
C HIS A 124 -5.66 -8.58 8.89
N TRP A 125 -6.57 -8.65 7.92
CA TRP A 125 -7.17 -7.46 7.34
C TRP A 125 -7.99 -6.63 8.33
N GLU A 126 -8.71 -7.26 9.27
CA GLU A 126 -9.45 -6.56 10.31
C GLU A 126 -8.51 -5.80 11.26
N ASN A 127 -7.40 -6.43 11.67
CA ASN A 127 -6.37 -5.78 12.48
C ASN A 127 -5.77 -4.57 11.74
N ALA A 128 -5.47 -4.71 10.45
CA ALA A 128 -4.93 -3.61 9.66
C ALA A 128 -5.92 -2.44 9.56
N LEU A 129 -7.22 -2.72 9.33
CA LEU A 129 -8.26 -1.67 9.34
C LEU A 129 -8.41 -1.01 10.72
N GLU A 130 -8.30 -1.79 11.79
CA GLU A 130 -8.35 -1.25 13.14
C GLU A 130 -7.17 -0.32 13.43
N LEU A 131 -5.96 -0.72 13.03
CA LEU A 131 -4.75 0.09 13.16
C LEU A 131 -4.85 1.40 12.37
N THR A 132 -5.40 1.39 11.15
CA THR A 132 -5.60 2.62 10.37
C THR A 132 -6.58 3.58 11.03
N GLN A 133 -7.62 3.06 11.68
CA GLN A 133 -8.57 3.90 12.41
C GLN A 133 -8.02 4.48 13.72
N ARG A 134 -7.12 3.74 14.39
CA ARG A 134 -6.54 4.14 15.68
C ARG A 134 -5.29 5.01 15.55
N SER A 135 -4.57 4.91 14.43
CA SER A 135 -3.28 5.57 14.24
C SER A 135 -3.15 6.23 12.88
N ALA A 136 -3.15 7.56 12.88
CA ALA A 136 -2.88 8.34 11.67
C ALA A 136 -1.48 8.06 11.11
N ALA A 137 -0.49 7.78 11.96
CA ALA A 137 0.86 7.42 11.54
C ALA A 137 0.89 6.07 10.81
N PHE A 138 0.12 5.08 11.25
CA PHE A 138 -0.01 3.80 10.55
C PHE A 138 -0.73 3.96 9.21
N SER A 139 -1.82 4.74 9.17
CA SER A 139 -2.54 5.06 7.92
C SER A 139 -1.59 5.71 6.90
N LEU A 140 -0.83 6.72 7.33
CA LEU A 140 0.18 7.38 6.49
C LEU A 140 1.22 6.38 5.95
N GLY A 141 1.66 5.43 6.76
CA GLY A 141 2.58 4.36 6.35
C GLY A 141 2.00 3.47 5.26
N LEU A 142 0.77 3.04 5.42
CA LEU A 142 0.09 2.19 4.45
C LEU A 142 -0.19 2.94 3.13
N GLU A 143 -0.56 4.22 3.21
CA GLU A 143 -0.72 5.10 2.06
C GLU A 143 0.60 5.35 1.32
N ALA A 144 1.71 5.54 2.03
CA ALA A 144 3.03 5.70 1.43
C ALA A 144 3.45 4.47 0.62
N ILE A 145 3.21 3.26 1.13
CA ILE A 145 3.42 2.01 0.38
C ILE A 145 2.49 1.93 -0.83
N ALA A 146 1.19 2.20 -0.65
CA ALA A 146 0.19 2.09 -1.70
C ALA A 146 0.49 3.01 -2.89
N ASN A 147 0.96 4.22 -2.62
CA ASN A 147 1.17 5.25 -3.64
C ASN A 147 2.62 5.36 -4.15
N ALA A 148 3.57 4.60 -3.60
CA ALA A 148 4.99 4.73 -3.91
C ALA A 148 5.28 4.68 -5.41
N GLN A 149 4.64 3.76 -6.13
CA GLN A 149 4.88 3.54 -7.57
C GLN A 149 4.26 4.63 -8.47
N LEU A 150 3.37 5.46 -7.93
CA LEU A 150 2.74 6.59 -8.62
C LEU A 150 3.57 7.88 -8.53
N ILE A 151 4.62 7.90 -7.71
CA ILE A 151 5.48 9.08 -7.51
C ILE A 151 6.60 9.08 -8.54
N HIS A 152 6.63 10.10 -9.42
CA HIS A 152 7.64 10.22 -10.47
C HIS A 152 9.06 10.40 -9.92
N SER A 153 9.21 11.29 -8.93
CA SER A 153 10.52 11.64 -8.38
C SER A 153 10.93 10.67 -7.27
N PRO A 154 12.07 9.96 -7.41
CA PRO A 154 12.60 9.14 -6.31
C PRO A 154 12.82 9.93 -5.02
N ALA A 155 13.24 11.21 -5.12
CA ALA A 155 13.40 12.09 -3.97
C ALA A 155 12.09 12.28 -3.21
N LEU A 156 10.99 12.60 -3.90
CA LEU A 156 9.68 12.74 -3.29
C LEU A 156 9.18 11.41 -2.70
N GLY A 157 9.45 10.29 -3.37
CA GLY A 157 9.16 8.96 -2.85
C GLY A 157 9.88 8.67 -1.54
N ILE A 158 11.19 8.94 -1.47
CA ILE A 158 11.98 8.80 -0.24
C ILE A 158 11.43 9.68 0.88
N VAL A 159 11.17 10.96 0.59
CA VAL A 159 10.62 11.89 1.58
C VAL A 159 9.27 11.42 2.10
N SER A 160 8.38 10.94 1.24
CA SER A 160 7.06 10.41 1.62
C SER A 160 7.18 9.18 2.54
N VAL A 161 8.00 8.21 2.18
CA VAL A 161 8.24 7.00 2.98
C VAL A 161 8.83 7.35 4.35
N TRP A 162 9.78 8.28 4.38
CA TRP A 162 10.41 8.70 5.63
C TRP A 162 9.51 9.56 6.50
N ALA A 163 8.61 10.37 5.91
CA ALA A 163 7.58 11.07 6.69
C ALA A 163 6.71 10.08 7.49
N ALA A 164 6.36 8.94 6.87
CA ALA A 164 5.63 7.88 7.55
C ALA A 164 6.47 7.21 8.65
N LEU A 165 7.74 6.85 8.37
CA LEU A 165 8.64 6.27 9.37
C LEU A 165 8.88 7.23 10.55
N GLU A 166 9.13 8.50 10.28
CA GLU A 166 9.28 9.52 11.32
C GLU A 166 8.00 9.63 12.15
N SER A 167 6.82 9.67 11.54
CA SER A 167 5.54 9.72 12.24
C SER A 167 5.31 8.53 13.18
N LEU A 168 5.81 7.34 12.81
CA LEU A 168 5.70 6.12 13.61
C LEU A 168 6.70 6.04 14.77
N PHE A 169 7.87 6.69 14.65
CA PHE A 169 8.99 6.52 15.58
C PHE A 169 9.49 7.80 16.25
N THR A 170 8.89 8.97 15.97
CA THR A 170 9.34 10.22 16.58
C THR A 170 8.40 10.70 17.66
N GLY A 171 8.90 10.70 18.89
CA GLY A 171 8.30 11.47 19.99
C GLY A 171 8.98 12.80 20.28
N SER A 172 9.98 13.22 19.48
CA SER A 172 10.82 14.42 19.75
C SER A 172 11.45 14.93 18.46
N THR A 173 11.64 16.25 18.38
CA THR A 173 12.23 16.94 17.21
C THR A 173 13.75 17.07 17.26
N THR A 174 14.39 16.72 18.38
CA THR A 174 15.86 16.81 18.54
C THR A 174 16.54 15.50 18.22
N GLU A 175 17.71 15.54 17.57
CA GLU A 175 18.53 14.38 17.20
C GLU A 175 17.80 13.30 16.41
N LEU A 176 16.89 13.72 15.52
CA LEU A 176 16.00 12.83 14.77
C LEU A 176 16.76 11.68 14.09
N ARG A 177 17.88 11.97 13.46
CA ARG A 177 18.68 11.00 12.72
C ARG A 177 19.09 9.80 13.57
N PHE A 178 19.63 10.04 14.76
CA PHE A 178 20.06 8.98 15.67
C PHE A 178 18.85 8.29 16.30
N ARG A 179 17.90 9.06 16.82
CA ARG A 179 16.75 8.51 17.56
C ARG A 179 15.87 7.63 16.67
N VAL A 180 15.49 8.10 15.48
CA VAL A 180 14.66 7.33 14.56
C VAL A 180 15.36 6.04 14.17
N SER A 181 16.64 6.10 13.81
CA SER A 181 17.39 4.91 13.41
C SER A 181 17.54 3.90 14.57
N ALA A 182 17.81 4.37 15.78
CA ALA A 182 17.93 3.51 16.94
C ALA A 182 16.58 2.88 17.33
N MET A 183 15.47 3.65 17.31
CA MET A 183 14.14 3.14 17.59
C MET A 183 13.66 2.12 16.57
N ILE A 184 13.85 2.38 15.28
CA ILE A 184 13.51 1.42 14.22
C ILE A 184 14.33 0.14 14.39
N ALA A 185 15.63 0.24 14.63
CA ALA A 185 16.49 -0.93 14.81
C ALA A 185 16.09 -1.73 16.06
N SER A 186 15.78 -1.08 17.18
CA SER A 186 15.33 -1.77 18.39
C SER A 186 13.94 -2.38 18.23
N TYR A 187 13.07 -1.75 17.45
CA TYR A 187 11.77 -2.32 17.11
C TYR A 187 11.90 -3.58 16.24
N LEU A 188 12.82 -3.60 15.27
CA LEU A 188 12.95 -4.71 14.32
C LEU A 188 13.87 -5.83 14.80
N LYS A 189 14.84 -5.55 15.67
CA LYS A 189 15.89 -6.51 16.07
C LYS A 189 16.04 -6.59 17.60
N PRO A 190 16.24 -7.79 18.14
CA PRO A 190 16.58 -7.95 19.55
C PRO A 190 17.94 -7.31 19.85
N LEU A 191 18.26 -7.13 21.13
CA LEU A 191 19.58 -6.68 21.57
C LEU A 191 20.67 -7.59 21.01
N GLY A 192 21.73 -6.97 20.48
CA GLY A 192 22.87 -7.72 19.93
C GLY A 192 23.48 -7.09 18.69
N PRO A 193 24.42 -7.78 18.04
CA PRO A 193 25.14 -7.29 16.86
C PRO A 193 24.22 -6.92 15.69
N ASP A 194 23.15 -7.70 15.48
CA ASP A 194 22.20 -7.48 14.40
C ASP A 194 21.44 -6.15 14.56
N ARG A 195 21.13 -5.72 15.80
CA ARG A 195 20.53 -4.42 16.07
C ARG A 195 21.47 -3.29 15.69
N VAL A 196 22.76 -3.44 16.00
CA VAL A 196 23.79 -2.43 15.64
C VAL A 196 23.95 -2.34 14.13
N ALA A 197 23.96 -3.48 13.44
CA ALA A 197 24.04 -3.51 11.97
C ALA A 197 22.78 -2.85 11.33
N GLU A 198 21.60 -3.17 11.84
CA GLU A 198 20.35 -2.58 11.36
C GLU A 198 20.31 -1.05 11.61
N GLN A 199 20.74 -0.60 12.79
CA GLN A 199 20.82 0.82 13.11
C GLN A 199 21.75 1.57 12.14
N LYS A 200 22.92 1.01 11.82
CA LYS A 200 23.83 1.60 10.82
C LYS A 200 23.20 1.64 9.42
N ARG A 201 22.47 0.59 9.03
CA ARG A 201 21.74 0.53 7.76
C ARG A 201 20.67 1.62 7.68
N VAL A 202 19.86 1.77 8.73
CA VAL A 202 18.79 2.77 8.82
C VAL A 202 19.37 4.19 8.82
N LEU A 203 20.50 4.42 9.52
CA LEU A 203 21.22 5.69 9.48
C LEU A 203 21.60 6.11 8.06
N LYS A 204 22.15 5.16 7.27
CA LYS A 204 22.54 5.42 5.88
C LYS A 204 21.32 5.82 5.03
N LEU A 205 20.20 5.14 5.21
CA LEU A 205 18.95 5.48 4.51
C LEU A 205 18.40 6.84 4.94
N TYR A 206 18.55 7.20 6.22
CA TYR A 206 18.16 8.53 6.69
C TYR A 206 19.03 9.63 6.06
N ASP A 207 20.32 9.39 5.84
CA ASP A 207 21.19 10.33 5.15
C ASP A 207 20.76 10.55 3.68
N ALA A 208 20.33 9.49 2.98
CA ALA A 208 19.74 9.59 1.66
C ALA A 208 18.43 10.42 1.67
N ARG A 209 17.58 10.23 2.71
CA ARG A 209 16.38 11.05 2.92
C ARG A 209 16.73 12.51 3.12
N SER A 210 17.72 12.80 3.95
CA SER A 210 18.15 14.18 4.19
C SER A 210 18.64 14.84 2.89
N ALA A 211 19.44 14.12 2.10
CA ALA A 211 19.89 14.58 0.79
C ALA A 211 18.70 14.83 -0.16
N ALA A 212 17.73 13.93 -0.21
CA ALA A 212 16.53 14.06 -1.05
C ALA A 212 15.69 15.28 -0.66
N ALA A 213 15.49 15.52 0.64
CA ALA A 213 14.72 16.65 1.16
C ALA A 213 15.36 18.03 0.87
N HIS A 214 16.68 18.08 0.77
CA HIS A 214 17.43 19.31 0.49
C HIS A 214 17.86 19.44 -0.98
N GLY A 215 17.34 18.62 -1.87
CA GLY A 215 17.65 18.69 -3.31
C GLY A 215 19.08 18.28 -3.68
N ALA A 216 19.82 17.66 -2.76
CA ALA A 216 21.18 17.19 -3.05
C ALA A 216 21.12 15.87 -3.85
N PRO A 217 21.98 15.68 -4.88
CA PRO A 217 21.91 14.49 -5.75
C PRO A 217 22.58 13.24 -5.14
N LYS A 218 22.50 13.08 -3.82
CA LYS A 218 23.12 11.97 -3.07
C LYS A 218 22.12 10.88 -2.69
N HIS A 219 21.05 10.73 -3.44
CA HIS A 219 20.06 9.65 -3.26
C HIS A 219 19.89 8.89 -4.57
N THR A 220 19.56 7.62 -4.44
CA THR A 220 19.40 6.71 -5.57
C THR A 220 18.00 6.06 -5.54
N ARG A 221 17.66 5.39 -6.65
CA ARG A 221 16.47 4.56 -6.69
C ARG A 221 16.56 3.38 -5.69
N ASP A 222 17.75 2.85 -5.48
CA ASP A 222 17.97 1.75 -4.53
C ASP A 222 17.73 2.19 -3.08
N ASP A 223 18.03 3.46 -2.75
CA ASP A 223 17.69 4.03 -1.44
C ASP A 223 16.18 4.13 -1.24
N LEU A 224 15.41 4.46 -2.29
CA LEU A 224 13.95 4.43 -2.26
C LEU A 224 13.44 3.01 -2.03
N LEU A 225 13.91 2.04 -2.80
CA LEU A 225 13.50 0.63 -2.66
C LEU A 225 13.84 0.08 -1.26
N ALA A 226 15.02 0.38 -0.74
CA ALA A 226 15.43 -0.03 0.60
C ALA A 226 14.61 0.66 1.71
N SER A 227 14.20 1.92 1.51
CA SER A 227 13.32 2.64 2.44
C SER A 227 11.89 2.07 2.42
N LEU A 228 11.37 1.71 1.25
CA LEU A 228 10.06 1.04 1.11
C LEU A 228 10.08 -0.33 1.80
N GLU A 229 11.13 -1.11 1.62
CA GLU A 229 11.27 -2.42 2.27
C GLU A 229 11.40 -2.28 3.80
N LEU A 230 12.04 -1.22 4.28
CA LEU A 230 12.10 -0.90 5.71
C LEU A 230 10.71 -0.59 6.26
N LEU A 231 9.96 0.30 5.62
CA LEU A 231 8.60 0.66 6.01
C LEU A 231 7.68 -0.57 5.96
N ARG A 232 7.79 -1.39 4.91
CA ARG A 232 7.06 -2.64 4.77
C ARG A 232 7.26 -3.57 5.98
N LYS A 233 8.50 -3.81 6.38
CA LYS A 233 8.84 -4.65 7.56
C LYS A 233 8.24 -4.11 8.84
N VAL A 234 8.28 -2.80 9.02
CA VAL A 234 7.70 -2.13 10.18
C VAL A 234 6.18 -2.33 10.24
N LEU A 235 5.48 -2.03 9.14
CA LEU A 235 4.01 -2.15 9.08
C LEU A 235 3.55 -3.59 9.28
N ILE A 236 4.19 -4.56 8.64
CA ILE A 236 3.88 -5.99 8.80
C ILE A 236 4.01 -6.40 10.26
N ARG A 237 5.08 -5.99 10.94
CA ARG A 237 5.28 -6.29 12.36
C ARG A 237 4.18 -5.66 13.23
N MET A 238 3.76 -4.43 12.94
CA MET A 238 2.64 -3.79 13.64
C MET A 238 1.32 -4.54 13.45
N ILE A 239 1.05 -5.01 12.23
CA ILE A 239 -0.13 -5.81 11.92
C ILE A 239 -0.13 -7.13 12.70
N HIS A 240 1.01 -7.85 12.72
CA HIS A 240 1.16 -9.10 13.48
C HIS A 240 0.96 -8.89 14.98
N GLN A 241 1.43 -7.77 15.51
CA GLN A 241 1.30 -7.43 16.93
C GLN A 241 -0.06 -6.78 17.25
N ASN A 242 -0.85 -6.44 16.23
CA ASN A 242 -2.06 -5.62 16.32
C ASN A 242 -1.85 -4.35 17.17
N LYS A 243 -0.66 -3.75 17.05
CA LYS A 243 -0.24 -2.61 17.88
C LYS A 243 0.71 -1.69 17.12
N VAL A 244 0.43 -0.39 17.18
CA VAL A 244 1.43 0.65 16.89
C VAL A 244 2.15 0.96 18.19
N PRO A 245 3.50 0.86 18.26
CA PRO A 245 4.21 1.09 19.52
C PRO A 245 4.05 2.52 20.01
N THR A 246 3.86 2.67 21.31
CA THR A 246 3.90 3.97 21.96
C THR A 246 5.34 4.44 22.16
N LYS A 247 5.52 5.69 22.58
CA LYS A 247 6.84 6.22 22.91
C LYS A 247 7.49 5.40 24.03
N GLU A 248 6.73 5.05 25.03
CA GLU A 248 7.17 4.23 26.18
C GLU A 248 7.58 2.82 25.75
N ASP A 249 6.81 2.19 24.84
CA ASP A 249 7.19 0.90 24.26
C ASP A 249 8.54 0.99 23.54
N LEU A 250 8.74 2.04 22.73
CA LEU A 250 9.97 2.23 21.96
C LEU A 250 11.17 2.52 22.86
N GLU A 251 11.01 3.31 23.91
CA GLU A 251 12.04 3.58 24.92
C GLU A 251 12.40 2.30 25.69
N SER A 252 11.41 1.51 26.10
CA SER A 252 11.65 0.21 26.74
C SER A 252 12.46 -0.75 25.85
N LEU A 253 12.10 -0.84 24.58
CA LEU A 253 12.85 -1.64 23.60
C LEU A 253 14.27 -1.11 23.37
N LEU A 254 14.45 0.20 23.37
CA LEU A 254 15.75 0.83 23.15
C LEU A 254 16.71 0.56 24.30
N PHE A 255 16.23 0.70 25.54
CA PHE A 255 17.05 0.56 26.77
C PHE A 255 17.07 -0.88 27.33
N GLY A 256 16.33 -1.80 26.73
CA GLY A 256 16.31 -3.20 27.17
C GLY A 256 15.53 -3.42 28.47
N ALA A 257 14.55 -2.56 28.76
CA ALA A 257 13.68 -2.65 29.93
C ALA A 257 12.38 -3.45 29.66
N ALA A 258 12.40 -4.28 28.62
CA ALA A 258 11.26 -5.12 28.21
C ALA A 258 11.52 -6.58 28.56
#